data_2241b2b2d681a8447118ec7a7c1c7ba6
#
_entry.id   2241b2b2d681a8447118ec7a7c1c7ba6
#
_cell.length_a   1.000
_cell.length_b   1.000
_cell.length_c   1.000
_cell.angle_alpha   90.00
_cell.angle_beta   90.00
_cell.angle_gamma   90.00
#
_symmetry.space_group_name_H-M   'P 1'
#
loop_
_entity.id
_entity.type
_entity.pdbx_description
1 polymer ?
#
loop_
_entity_poly.entity_id
_entity_poly.type
_entity_poly.pdbx_seq_one_letter_code
_entity_poly.pdbx_strand_id
1 'polypeptide(L)'
;MRLIAFLVFATLSVMPLHAATSEFGTKDEAVAMVKRAQEMFKKDGADATFKAISDPANKDFHDRDLYVYVYTLAGVCVAHGARPALIGKNLIDIKDQDGNYLIRAHVEVAKGPGSGWVNYKWPNPLTNKIEDKTSYVEKMGDDYFVGVGVYKQ
;
A
#
# COMPACT_ATOMS: atom_id res chain seq x y z
N MET A 1 -71.80 3.13 -21.63
CA MET A 1 -70.48 3.78 -21.90
C MET A 1 -69.55 3.48 -20.73
N ARG A 2 -68.63 2.50 -20.86
CA ARG A 2 -67.76 2.10 -19.80
C ARG A 2 -66.38 2.72 -20.11
N LEU A 3 -65.92 3.66 -19.27
CA LEU A 3 -64.57 4.20 -19.32
C LEU A 3 -63.60 3.18 -18.70
N ILE A 4 -62.61 2.71 -19.47
CA ILE A 4 -61.53 1.91 -18.99
C ILE A 4 -60.38 2.88 -18.75
N ALA A 5 -60.00 3.08 -17.47
CA ALA A 5 -58.80 3.85 -17.09
C ALA A 5 -57.58 2.96 -17.21
N PHE A 6 -56.65 3.31 -18.12
CA PHE A 6 -55.31 2.68 -18.22
C PHE A 6 -54.39 3.29 -17.16
N LEU A 7 -54.02 2.51 -16.17
CA LEU A 7 -53.01 2.86 -15.19
C LEU A 7 -51.64 2.52 -15.80
N VAL A 8 -50.86 3.55 -16.17
CA VAL A 8 -49.48 3.37 -16.63
C VAL A 8 -48.60 3.28 -15.39
N PHE A 9 -48.08 2.08 -15.10
CA PHE A 9 -47.03 1.88 -14.10
C PHE A 9 -45.70 2.25 -14.70
N ALA A 10 -45.14 3.41 -14.31
CA ALA A 10 -43.78 3.79 -14.60
C ALA A 10 -42.81 3.04 -13.65
N THR A 11 -42.15 2.01 -14.13
CA THR A 11 -41.09 1.33 -13.38
C THR A 11 -39.82 2.18 -13.45
N LEU A 12 -39.47 2.81 -12.33
CA LEU A 12 -38.17 3.44 -12.15
C LEU A 12 -37.09 2.34 -12.06
N SER A 13 -36.34 2.12 -13.13
CA SER A 13 -35.18 1.27 -13.11
C SER A 13 -34.03 2.00 -12.35
N VAL A 14 -33.80 1.59 -11.12
CA VAL A 14 -32.60 2.01 -10.38
C VAL A 14 -31.41 1.26 -10.95
N MET A 15 -30.62 1.94 -11.79
CA MET A 15 -29.32 1.41 -12.25
C MET A 15 -28.37 1.42 -11.05
N PRO A 16 -27.68 0.29 -10.73
CA PRO A 16 -26.64 0.29 -9.72
C PRO A 16 -25.50 1.20 -10.21
N LEU A 17 -25.20 2.23 -9.44
CA LEU A 17 -24.02 3.07 -9.64
C LEU A 17 -22.78 2.20 -9.37
N HIS A 18 -22.19 1.63 -10.41
CA HIS A 18 -20.87 1.02 -10.31
C HIS A 18 -19.89 2.15 -10.03
N ALA A 19 -19.42 2.24 -8.80
CA ALA A 19 -18.26 3.07 -8.48
C ALA A 19 -17.09 2.57 -9.35
N ALA A 20 -16.62 3.42 -10.27
CA ALA A 20 -15.43 3.14 -11.04
C ALA A 20 -14.28 2.95 -10.03
N THR A 21 -13.69 1.75 -9.99
CA THR A 21 -12.48 1.52 -9.18
C THR A 21 -11.38 2.41 -9.74
N SER A 22 -10.81 3.26 -8.89
CA SER A 22 -9.66 4.09 -9.28
C SER A 22 -8.53 3.21 -9.82
N GLU A 23 -7.88 3.63 -10.91
CA GLU A 23 -6.72 2.94 -11.48
C GLU A 23 -5.55 2.90 -10.49
N PHE A 24 -5.47 3.88 -9.59
CA PHE A 24 -4.44 4.03 -8.57
C PHE A 24 -5.01 3.90 -7.16
N GLY A 25 -4.14 3.49 -6.24
CA GLY A 25 -4.49 3.38 -4.84
C GLY A 25 -4.59 4.73 -4.13
N THR A 26 -5.37 4.76 -3.05
CA THR A 26 -5.58 5.93 -2.21
C THR A 26 -4.77 5.85 -0.91
N LYS A 27 -4.61 6.98 -0.22
CA LYS A 27 -3.96 7.04 1.09
C LYS A 27 -4.68 6.18 2.13
N ASP A 28 -6.00 6.16 2.13
CA ASP A 28 -6.79 5.38 3.08
C ASP A 28 -6.61 3.88 2.84
N GLU A 29 -6.56 3.45 1.58
CA GLU A 29 -6.25 2.07 1.21
C GLU A 29 -4.82 1.67 1.62
N ALA A 30 -3.84 2.57 1.46
CA ALA A 30 -2.47 2.33 1.90
C ALA A 30 -2.38 2.14 3.43
N VAL A 31 -3.05 2.98 4.22
CA VAL A 31 -3.13 2.83 5.68
C VAL A 31 -3.81 1.52 6.04
N ALA A 32 -4.94 1.19 5.41
CA ALA A 32 -5.66 -0.07 5.67
C ALA A 32 -4.79 -1.30 5.37
N MET A 33 -3.98 -1.25 4.30
CA MET A 33 -3.07 -2.34 3.93
C MET A 33 -1.93 -2.51 4.95
N VAL A 34 -1.37 -1.41 5.49
CA VAL A 34 -0.41 -1.45 6.60
C VAL A 34 -1.04 -2.09 7.84
N LYS A 35 -2.27 -1.71 8.20
CA LYS A 35 -2.97 -2.28 9.36
C LYS A 35 -3.19 -3.79 9.21
N ARG A 36 -3.59 -4.28 8.03
CA ARG A 36 -3.69 -5.73 7.76
C ARG A 36 -2.36 -6.45 7.95
N ALA A 37 -1.26 -5.87 7.49
CA ALA A 37 0.08 -6.45 7.69
C ALA A 37 0.45 -6.51 9.18
N GLN A 38 0.14 -5.47 9.96
CA GLN A 38 0.34 -5.42 11.41
C GLN A 38 -0.48 -6.50 12.15
N GLU A 39 -1.75 -6.67 11.75
CA GLU A 39 -2.62 -7.70 12.33
C GLU A 39 -2.10 -9.10 12.05
N MET A 40 -1.69 -9.39 10.81
CA MET A 40 -1.08 -10.67 10.46
C MET A 40 0.22 -10.91 11.22
N PHE A 41 1.08 -9.87 11.35
CA PHE A 41 2.34 -9.98 12.09
C PHE A 41 2.11 -10.33 13.57
N LYS A 42 1.11 -9.74 14.20
CA LYS A 42 0.75 -10.04 15.61
C LYS A 42 0.18 -11.45 15.77
N LYS A 43 -0.60 -11.90 14.79
CA LYS A 43 -1.29 -13.19 14.85
C LYS A 43 -0.40 -14.36 14.45
N ASP A 44 0.29 -14.22 13.31
CA ASP A 44 0.94 -15.34 12.61
C ASP A 44 2.48 -15.25 12.65
N GLY A 45 3.03 -14.16 13.19
CA GLY A 45 4.47 -13.93 13.32
C GLY A 45 5.15 -13.40 12.04
N ALA A 46 6.46 -13.14 12.16
CA ALA A 46 7.27 -12.50 11.13
C ALA A 46 7.35 -13.33 9.85
N ASP A 47 7.75 -14.60 9.93
CA ASP A 47 8.01 -15.45 8.76
C ASP A 47 6.78 -15.61 7.87
N ALA A 48 5.62 -15.90 8.47
CA ALA A 48 4.36 -16.04 7.75
C ALA A 48 3.95 -14.72 7.07
N THR A 49 4.08 -13.62 7.79
CA THR A 49 3.73 -12.27 7.27
C THR A 49 4.64 -11.86 6.13
N PHE A 50 5.96 -12.03 6.26
CA PHE A 50 6.92 -11.62 5.22
C PHE A 50 6.77 -12.47 3.96
N LYS A 51 6.47 -13.76 4.11
CA LYS A 51 6.14 -14.64 2.99
C LYS A 51 4.87 -14.19 2.27
N ALA A 52 3.80 -13.89 3.01
CA ALA A 52 2.53 -13.43 2.45
C ALA A 52 2.66 -12.09 1.72
N ILE A 53 3.42 -11.13 2.29
CA ILE A 53 3.70 -9.82 1.67
C ILE A 53 4.51 -9.97 0.38
N SER A 54 5.44 -10.92 0.34
CA SER A 54 6.34 -11.11 -0.81
C SER A 54 5.73 -11.95 -1.93
N ASP A 55 4.51 -12.46 -1.76
CA ASP A 55 3.75 -13.14 -2.79
C ASP A 55 2.98 -12.11 -3.65
N PRO A 56 3.36 -11.89 -4.92
CA PRO A 56 2.70 -10.92 -5.79
C PRO A 56 1.25 -11.29 -6.15
N ALA A 57 0.85 -12.54 -5.94
CA ALA A 57 -0.52 -12.99 -6.15
C ALA A 57 -1.44 -12.66 -4.97
N ASN A 58 -0.88 -12.32 -3.81
CA ASN A 58 -1.65 -12.00 -2.62
C ASN A 58 -2.24 -10.59 -2.70
N LYS A 59 -3.55 -10.51 -2.99
CA LYS A 59 -4.26 -9.24 -3.17
C LYS A 59 -4.47 -8.46 -1.88
N ASP A 60 -4.30 -9.06 -0.72
CA ASP A 60 -4.34 -8.35 0.56
C ASP A 60 -3.15 -7.42 0.75
N PHE A 61 -2.01 -7.70 0.08
CA PHE A 61 -0.76 -6.97 0.20
C PHE A 61 -0.20 -6.43 -1.12
N HIS A 62 -0.89 -6.68 -2.23
CA HIS A 62 -0.54 -6.16 -3.56
C HIS A 62 -1.80 -5.89 -4.38
N ASP A 63 -2.15 -4.62 -4.56
CA ASP A 63 -3.32 -4.20 -5.33
C ASP A 63 -3.01 -2.95 -6.16
N ARG A 64 -3.14 -3.04 -7.49
CA ARG A 64 -2.81 -1.95 -8.43
C ARG A 64 -1.36 -1.47 -8.24
N ASP A 65 -1.14 -0.19 -7.91
CA ASP A 65 0.16 0.40 -7.56
C ASP A 65 0.52 0.28 -6.07
N LEU A 66 -0.42 -0.18 -5.23
CA LEU A 66 -0.19 -0.41 -3.81
C LEU A 66 0.50 -1.75 -3.58
N TYR A 67 1.54 -1.74 -2.76
CA TYR A 67 2.21 -2.94 -2.27
C TYR A 67 2.84 -2.69 -0.91
N VAL A 68 2.85 -3.73 -0.08
CA VAL A 68 3.51 -3.70 1.23
C VAL A 68 4.99 -3.97 1.07
N TYR A 69 5.79 -3.29 1.88
CA TYR A 69 7.21 -3.60 2.11
C TYR A 69 7.52 -3.56 3.60
N VAL A 70 8.50 -4.37 4.01
CA VAL A 70 8.99 -4.41 5.39
C VAL A 70 10.51 -4.38 5.39
N TYR A 71 11.08 -3.55 6.24
CA TYR A 71 12.50 -3.45 6.48
C TYR A 71 12.80 -3.56 7.97
N THR A 72 13.98 -4.05 8.30
CA THR A 72 14.51 -3.89 9.66
C THR A 72 14.82 -2.41 9.93
N LEU A 73 14.86 -2.02 11.21
CA LEU A 73 15.33 -0.69 11.62
C LEU A 73 16.82 -0.41 11.32
N ALA A 74 17.55 -1.44 10.88
CA ALA A 74 18.90 -1.32 10.32
C ALA A 74 18.93 -1.15 8.78
N GLY A 75 17.76 -1.14 8.13
CA GLY A 75 17.61 -0.88 6.69
C GLY A 75 17.68 -2.10 5.78
N VAL A 76 17.63 -3.32 6.32
CA VAL A 76 17.58 -4.56 5.53
C VAL A 76 16.15 -4.83 5.08
N CYS A 77 15.93 -5.00 3.78
CA CYS A 77 14.64 -5.40 3.23
C CYS A 77 14.34 -6.86 3.61
N VAL A 78 13.22 -7.13 4.27
CA VAL A 78 12.81 -8.49 4.67
C VAL A 78 11.57 -8.97 3.93
N ALA A 79 10.75 -8.06 3.39
CA ALA A 79 9.61 -8.38 2.53
C ALA A 79 9.32 -7.24 1.56
N HIS A 80 8.88 -7.55 0.33
CA HIS A 80 8.58 -6.52 -0.67
C HIS A 80 7.63 -7.04 -1.76
N GLY A 81 6.40 -6.55 -1.79
CA GLY A 81 5.34 -7.03 -2.68
C GLY A 81 5.58 -6.81 -4.18
N ALA A 82 6.35 -5.76 -4.55
CA ALA A 82 6.58 -5.44 -5.96
C ALA A 82 8.01 -5.74 -6.46
N ARG A 83 9.00 -5.88 -5.56
CA ARG A 83 10.42 -6.05 -5.94
C ARG A 83 11.12 -7.07 -5.05
N PRO A 84 10.88 -8.37 -5.24
CA PRO A 84 11.50 -9.41 -4.43
C PRO A 84 13.03 -9.42 -4.51
N ALA A 85 13.62 -8.89 -5.58
CA ALA A 85 15.08 -8.74 -5.74
C ALA A 85 15.74 -7.80 -4.70
N LEU A 86 14.97 -7.03 -3.94
CA LEU A 86 15.47 -6.19 -2.84
C LEU A 86 15.60 -6.96 -1.53
N ILE A 87 14.91 -8.09 -1.38
CA ILE A 87 14.90 -8.87 -0.14
C ILE A 87 16.32 -9.34 0.19
N GLY A 88 16.71 -9.16 1.45
CA GLY A 88 18.06 -9.44 1.96
C GLY A 88 19.08 -8.33 1.76
N LYS A 89 18.78 -7.28 0.98
CA LYS A 89 19.71 -6.16 0.78
C LYS A 89 19.54 -5.10 1.86
N ASN A 90 20.67 -4.56 2.31
CA ASN A 90 20.68 -3.37 3.17
C ASN A 90 20.61 -2.13 2.28
N LEU A 91 19.56 -1.35 2.41
CA LEU A 91 19.26 -0.15 1.62
C LEU A 91 19.27 1.13 2.45
N ILE A 92 19.87 1.10 3.66
CA ILE A 92 19.90 2.25 4.58
C ILE A 92 20.48 3.51 3.92
N ASP A 93 21.44 3.33 3.01
CA ASP A 93 22.16 4.42 2.36
C ASP A 93 21.65 4.71 0.93
N ILE A 94 20.57 4.04 0.49
CA ILE A 94 20.01 4.32 -0.83
C ILE A 94 19.40 5.73 -0.88
N LYS A 95 19.71 6.43 -1.96
CA LYS A 95 19.15 7.76 -2.24
C LYS A 95 18.15 7.69 -3.39
N ASP A 96 17.14 8.52 -3.32
CA ASP A 96 16.28 8.81 -4.45
C ASP A 96 16.97 9.76 -5.45
N GLN A 97 16.27 10.14 -6.55
CA GLN A 97 16.82 11.05 -7.57
C GLN A 97 17.10 12.46 -7.04
N ASP A 98 16.43 12.87 -5.96
CA ASP A 98 16.63 14.18 -5.33
C ASP A 98 17.73 14.14 -4.25
N GLY A 99 18.37 12.98 -4.05
CA GLY A 99 19.45 12.79 -3.11
C GLY A 99 19.01 12.48 -1.67
N ASN A 100 17.72 12.27 -1.43
CA ASN A 100 17.18 11.95 -0.11
C ASN A 100 17.46 10.50 0.28
N TYR A 101 17.89 10.26 1.50
CA TYR A 101 18.06 8.92 2.07
C TYR A 101 16.69 8.34 2.47
N LEU A 102 16.04 7.69 1.53
CA LEU A 102 14.64 7.29 1.70
C LEU A 102 14.44 6.29 2.85
N ILE A 103 15.28 5.27 3.00
CA ILE A 103 15.12 4.28 4.09
C ILE A 103 15.46 4.88 5.45
N ARG A 104 16.44 5.78 5.54
CA ARG A 104 16.70 6.52 6.80
C ARG A 104 15.49 7.32 7.25
N ALA A 105 14.81 8.03 6.33
CA ALA A 105 13.61 8.79 6.66
C ALA A 105 12.48 7.88 7.18
N HIS A 106 12.31 6.68 6.62
CA HIS A 106 11.35 5.70 7.12
C HIS A 106 11.72 5.22 8.54
N VAL A 107 13.00 4.92 8.77
CA VAL A 107 13.51 4.52 10.10
C VAL A 107 13.31 5.61 11.14
N GLU A 108 13.55 6.88 10.78
CA GLU A 108 13.31 8.04 11.66
C GLU A 108 11.85 8.14 12.08
N VAL A 109 10.90 7.98 11.13
CA VAL A 109 9.47 7.95 11.44
C VAL A 109 9.13 6.78 12.37
N ALA A 110 9.62 5.58 12.08
CA ALA A 110 9.33 4.39 12.87
C ALA A 110 9.90 4.47 14.30
N LYS A 111 11.10 5.02 14.47
CA LYS A 111 11.77 5.17 15.79
C LYS A 111 11.27 6.36 16.58
N GLY A 112 10.86 7.44 15.93
CA GLY A 112 10.38 8.67 16.56
C GLY A 112 8.89 8.58 16.90
N PRO A 113 8.00 9.12 16.05
CA PRO A 113 6.55 9.12 16.32
C PRO A 113 5.91 7.72 16.24
N GLY A 114 6.60 6.72 15.68
CA GLY A 114 6.10 5.36 15.49
C GLY A 114 5.29 5.16 14.22
N SER A 115 4.72 6.23 13.65
CA SER A 115 4.02 6.19 12.36
C SER A 115 3.99 7.57 11.70
N GLY A 116 3.82 7.61 10.37
CA GLY A 116 3.75 8.85 9.61
C GLY A 116 3.91 8.67 8.13
N TRP A 117 3.94 9.78 7.39
CA TRP A 117 4.11 9.80 5.94
C TRP A 117 5.52 10.25 5.56
N VAL A 118 6.13 9.52 4.61
CA VAL A 118 7.45 9.83 4.05
C VAL A 118 7.31 10.09 2.55
N ASN A 119 7.85 11.21 2.07
CA ASN A 119 7.85 11.57 0.65
C ASN A 119 9.21 11.27 0.03
N TYR A 120 9.22 10.65 -1.16
CA TYR A 120 10.42 10.31 -1.91
C TYR A 120 10.07 10.00 -3.36
N LYS A 121 11.07 9.79 -4.21
CA LYS A 121 10.87 9.32 -5.59
C LYS A 121 11.16 7.82 -5.70
N TRP A 122 10.25 7.10 -6.37
CA TRP A 122 10.38 5.66 -6.54
C TRP A 122 9.75 5.17 -7.84
N PRO A 123 10.27 4.07 -8.45
CA PRO A 123 9.65 3.50 -9.64
C PRO A 123 8.24 2.98 -9.36
N ASN A 124 7.26 3.48 -10.13
CA ASN A 124 5.88 3.02 -10.09
C ASN A 124 5.76 1.70 -10.87
N PRO A 125 5.19 0.63 -10.27
CA PRO A 125 5.08 -0.68 -10.94
C PRO A 125 4.11 -0.69 -12.12
N LEU A 126 3.15 0.24 -12.19
CA LEU A 126 2.21 0.34 -13.31
C LEU A 126 2.79 1.09 -14.51
N THR A 127 3.48 2.20 -14.26
CA THR A 127 4.00 3.08 -15.34
C THR A 127 5.45 2.78 -15.72
N ASN A 128 6.19 2.06 -14.85
CA ASN A 128 7.64 1.83 -14.94
C ASN A 128 8.48 3.12 -14.96
N LYS A 129 7.93 4.23 -14.50
CA LYS A 129 8.61 5.52 -14.38
C LYS A 129 8.96 5.81 -12.92
N ILE A 130 9.98 6.63 -12.70
CA ILE A 130 10.27 7.18 -11.38
C ILE A 130 9.33 8.36 -11.16
N GLU A 131 8.51 8.27 -10.11
CA GLU A 131 7.47 9.22 -9.79
C GLU A 131 7.51 9.61 -8.31
N ASP A 132 6.90 10.74 -7.98
CA ASP A 132 6.71 11.16 -6.60
C ASP A 132 5.81 10.17 -5.86
N LYS A 133 6.30 9.66 -4.75
CA LYS A 133 5.61 8.72 -3.88
C LYS A 133 5.51 9.26 -2.47
N THR A 134 4.38 9.02 -1.82
CA THR A 134 4.24 9.22 -0.37
C THR A 134 3.84 7.90 0.27
N SER A 135 4.59 7.45 1.28
CA SER A 135 4.31 6.19 1.96
C SER A 135 3.89 6.41 3.39
N TYR A 136 2.80 5.76 3.80
CA TYR A 136 2.49 5.59 5.21
C TYR A 136 3.39 4.51 5.77
N VAL A 137 4.08 4.85 6.86
CA VAL A 137 5.04 3.99 7.55
C VAL A 137 4.59 3.81 8.97
N GLU A 138 4.73 2.61 9.50
CA GLU A 138 4.43 2.29 10.90
C GLU A 138 5.47 1.32 11.45
N LYS A 139 5.91 1.55 12.70
CA LYS A 139 6.77 0.60 13.41
C LYS A 139 6.05 -0.74 13.56
N MET A 140 6.74 -1.85 13.28
CA MET A 140 6.21 -3.21 13.37
C MET A 140 7.07 -4.05 14.32
N GLY A 141 6.52 -4.45 15.45
CA GLY A 141 7.29 -5.08 16.52
C GLY A 141 8.43 -4.17 16.99
N ASP A 142 9.51 -4.75 17.49
CA ASP A 142 10.66 -4.00 18.00
C ASP A 142 11.72 -3.70 16.93
N ASP A 143 11.81 -4.55 15.89
CA ASP A 143 12.94 -4.58 14.97
C ASP A 143 12.61 -4.09 13.56
N TYR A 144 11.34 -3.87 13.22
CA TYR A 144 10.91 -3.61 11.85
C TYR A 144 10.09 -2.33 11.71
N PHE A 145 9.94 -1.90 10.47
CA PHE A 145 8.87 -1.02 10.03
C PHE A 145 8.19 -1.59 8.77
N VAL A 146 6.92 -1.32 8.63
CA VAL A 146 6.09 -1.66 7.48
C VAL A 146 5.65 -0.38 6.79
N GLY A 147 5.56 -0.40 5.46
CA GLY A 147 5.06 0.73 4.70
C GLY A 147 4.29 0.33 3.45
N VAL A 148 3.39 1.22 3.05
CA VAL A 148 2.67 1.21 1.77
C VAL A 148 2.63 2.63 1.24
N GLY A 149 2.94 2.82 -0.04
CA GLY A 149 2.95 4.15 -0.63
C GLY A 149 2.00 4.29 -1.80
N VAL A 150 1.51 5.51 -1.98
CA VAL A 150 0.72 5.96 -3.14
C VAL A 150 1.58 6.90 -3.97
N TYR A 151 1.39 6.87 -5.30
CA TYR A 151 2.04 7.78 -6.21
C TYR A 151 1.18 9.03 -6.44
N LYS A 152 1.81 10.18 -6.59
CA LYS A 152 1.09 11.42 -6.90
C LYS A 152 0.62 11.37 -8.36
N GLN A 153 -0.64 11.68 -8.52
CA GLN A 153 -1.28 11.88 -9.82
C GLN A 153 -1.09 13.31 -10.29
#